data_bf880d0a1dc25f4edf8e79c02cf25a77
#
_entry.id   bf880d0a1dc25f4edf8e79c02cf25a77
#
_cell.length_a   1.000
_cell.length_b   1.000
_cell.length_c   1.000
_cell.angle_alpha   90.00
_cell.angle_beta   90.00
_cell.angle_gamma   90.00
#
_symmetry.space_group_name_H-M   'P 1'
#
loop_
_entity.id
_entity.type
_entity.pdbx_description
1 polymer ?
#
loop_
_entity_poly.entity_id
_entity_poly.type
_entity_poly.pdbx_seq_one_letter_code
_entity_poly.pdbx_strand_id
1 'polypeptide(L)'
;MKQLTALLLVLALVFSLSACGAGNNNSGNTTENTSQETTPPEPEPEPEPEPEPYDIYDPTVMPEGGTRDGVTYVAYDGIVEHLFIHPVIAYPELAFDGDSQEKGLDDYMITATEYQRILESVYERGYVLVDIADVWSETTDESGNPVMVRNTLYLPEGKKPLILSYDDTNYYEYMLTNGFAYKLILDEDGKIASWGKDPQGNEVVSRDLDAIPMLDKFVEEHPDFSPFGAKACLSVTGYEGILGYRTQTDSTIQWTDEMEAYRQSEIQAVKPIIAELKRTGWTFGSHTFGHIRLGTLSMEKIQRDTQRWFDEVGSLVGPTNVLFYPHGERPDGDDWKTTGPVFQYLQSQGFRILCSVGIESFSYIKKDICAVICDRLHPDGTTLRSKYVDQRYGQFYDVREIIDLDARPDYGVNWQ
;
A
#
# COMPACT_ATOMS: atom_id res chain seq x y z
N MET A 1 -34.99 0.96 16.49
CA MET A 1 -35.20 -0.48 16.73
C MET A 1 -35.62 -1.13 15.43
N LYS A 2 -34.68 -1.59 14.65
CA LYS A 2 -34.88 -2.60 13.59
C LYS A 2 -33.59 -3.39 13.55
N GLN A 3 -33.68 -4.66 13.93
CA GLN A 3 -32.58 -5.62 13.90
C GLN A 3 -32.27 -5.94 12.45
N LEU A 4 -31.01 -5.76 12.03
CA LEU A 4 -30.49 -6.38 10.81
C LEU A 4 -29.85 -7.69 11.21
N THR A 5 -30.43 -8.78 10.72
CA THR A 5 -29.92 -10.14 10.86
C THR A 5 -28.89 -10.36 9.75
N ALA A 6 -27.63 -10.48 10.10
CA ALA A 6 -26.58 -10.89 9.16
C ALA A 6 -26.74 -12.39 8.86
N LEU A 7 -26.90 -12.72 7.58
CA LEU A 7 -26.99 -14.09 7.09
C LEU A 7 -25.57 -14.54 6.68
N LEU A 8 -24.95 -15.39 7.50
CA LEU A 8 -23.70 -16.07 7.18
C LEU A 8 -23.98 -17.21 6.18
N LEU A 9 -23.47 -17.10 4.96
CA LEU A 9 -23.43 -18.20 4.01
C LEU A 9 -22.11 -18.96 4.18
N VAL A 10 -22.19 -20.12 4.80
CA VAL A 10 -21.08 -21.09 4.89
C VAL A 10 -21.13 -21.96 3.65
N LEU A 11 -20.16 -21.87 2.75
CA LEU A 11 -19.94 -22.81 1.67
C LEU A 11 -19.09 -23.98 2.17
N ALA A 12 -19.75 -25.11 2.42
CA ALA A 12 -19.07 -26.37 2.75
C ALA A 12 -18.71 -27.10 1.46
N LEU A 13 -17.41 -27.20 1.14
CA LEU A 13 -16.89 -28.10 0.12
C LEU A 13 -16.79 -29.51 0.70
N VAL A 14 -17.66 -30.42 0.25
CA VAL A 14 -17.66 -31.83 0.59
C VAL A 14 -16.72 -32.58 -0.36
N PHE A 15 -15.57 -33.03 0.17
CA PHE A 15 -14.79 -34.06 -0.52
C PHE A 15 -15.39 -35.43 -0.23
N SER A 16 -15.92 -36.07 -1.26
CA SER A 16 -16.41 -37.44 -1.21
C SER A 16 -15.25 -38.42 -1.44
N LEU A 17 -14.84 -39.11 -0.35
CA LEU A 17 -14.01 -40.30 -0.41
C LEU A 17 -14.94 -41.51 -0.60
N SER A 18 -14.82 -42.17 -1.74
CA SER A 18 -15.44 -43.46 -1.99
C SER A 18 -14.60 -44.60 -1.39
N ALA A 19 -15.11 -45.25 -0.36
CA ALA A 19 -14.60 -46.51 0.12
C ALA A 19 -15.56 -47.63 -0.27
N CYS A 20 -15.10 -48.60 -1.06
CA CYS A 20 -15.68 -49.95 -1.19
C CYS A 20 -14.75 -50.88 -0.44
N GLY A 21 -15.16 -51.70 0.45
CA GLY A 21 -16.27 -52.61 0.65
C GLY A 21 -15.68 -53.97 0.86
N ALA A 22 -15.97 -54.56 2.01
CA ALA A 22 -15.38 -55.77 2.62
C ALA A 22 -15.63 -57.08 1.85
N GLY A 23 -14.73 -58.05 2.08
CA GLY A 23 -14.94 -59.47 1.78
C GLY A 23 -13.92 -60.33 2.48
N ASN A 24 -14.42 -61.07 3.46
CA ASN A 24 -13.72 -61.99 4.33
C ASN A 24 -13.50 -63.34 3.64
N ASN A 25 -12.34 -64.02 3.78
CA ASN A 25 -12.18 -65.37 4.33
C ASN A 25 -10.84 -66.02 4.02
N ASN A 26 -10.14 -66.29 5.05
CA ASN A 26 -9.54 -67.52 5.61
C ASN A 26 -8.61 -68.45 4.79
N SER A 27 -7.49 -68.75 5.46
CA SER A 27 -6.65 -69.97 5.48
C SER A 27 -5.63 -70.21 4.35
N GLY A 28 -4.39 -70.33 4.80
CA GLY A 28 -3.35 -71.08 4.07
C GLY A 28 -1.93 -70.58 4.25
N ASN A 29 -1.24 -71.15 5.16
CA ASN A 29 0.16 -71.05 5.49
C ASN A 29 1.06 -71.41 4.32
N THR A 30 1.97 -70.53 3.92
CA THR A 30 3.29 -70.93 3.36
C THR A 30 4.23 -69.73 3.37
N THR A 31 5.35 -69.91 4.01
CA THR A 31 6.52 -69.07 4.08
C THR A 31 7.19 -68.97 2.74
N GLU A 32 7.23 -67.80 2.12
CA GLU A 32 8.27 -67.46 1.14
C GLU A 32 8.80 -66.06 1.43
N ASN A 33 10.08 -66.05 1.69
CA ASN A 33 10.91 -64.89 2.00
C ASN A 33 11.22 -64.14 0.69
N THR A 34 10.47 -63.09 0.42
CA THR A 34 10.81 -62.23 -0.73
C THR A 34 11.29 -60.89 -0.16
N SER A 35 12.58 -60.66 -0.30
CA SER A 35 13.24 -59.40 -0.03
C SER A 35 12.63 -58.33 -0.94
N GLN A 36 11.82 -57.42 -0.40
CA GLN A 36 11.44 -56.21 -1.07
C GLN A 36 12.63 -55.23 -1.03
N GLU A 37 13.22 -55.04 -2.18
CA GLU A 37 14.14 -53.92 -2.45
C GLU A 37 13.35 -52.63 -2.30
N THR A 38 13.54 -51.91 -1.18
CA THR A 38 13.03 -50.57 -1.01
C THR A 38 13.84 -49.60 -1.86
N THR A 39 13.29 -49.17 -2.96
CA THR A 39 13.83 -48.02 -3.73
C THR A 39 13.98 -46.84 -2.79
N PRO A 40 15.13 -46.14 -2.74
CA PRO A 40 15.29 -44.93 -1.97
C PRO A 40 14.25 -43.88 -2.44
N PRO A 41 13.70 -43.04 -1.55
CA PRO A 41 12.85 -41.96 -1.97
C PRO A 41 13.61 -41.04 -2.96
N GLU A 42 12.93 -40.64 -4.01
CA GLU A 42 13.43 -39.65 -4.97
C GLU A 42 13.83 -38.40 -4.19
N PRO A 43 15.01 -37.83 -4.43
CA PRO A 43 15.43 -36.60 -3.72
C PRO A 43 14.39 -35.51 -3.96
N GLU A 44 14.00 -34.82 -2.90
CA GLU A 44 13.18 -33.63 -3.00
C GLU A 44 13.86 -32.66 -3.98
N PRO A 45 13.10 -32.01 -4.89
CA PRO A 45 13.66 -31.04 -5.81
C PRO A 45 14.38 -29.97 -5.00
N GLU A 46 15.63 -29.67 -5.39
CA GLU A 46 16.36 -28.55 -4.82
C GLU A 46 15.48 -27.29 -4.96
N PRO A 47 15.36 -26.45 -3.91
CA PRO A 47 14.62 -25.21 -4.01
C PRO A 47 15.16 -24.41 -5.19
N GLU A 48 14.26 -23.93 -6.06
CA GLU A 48 14.64 -23.02 -7.13
C GLU A 48 15.46 -21.86 -6.56
N PRO A 49 16.56 -21.45 -7.22
CA PRO A 49 17.37 -20.36 -6.74
C PRO A 49 16.46 -19.13 -6.58
N GLU A 50 16.51 -18.51 -5.40
CA GLU A 50 15.83 -17.23 -5.18
C GLU A 50 16.25 -16.28 -6.32
N PRO A 51 15.29 -15.57 -6.97
CA PRO A 51 15.63 -14.63 -8.03
C PRO A 51 16.67 -13.65 -7.48
N GLU A 52 17.75 -13.46 -8.21
CA GLU A 52 18.81 -12.52 -7.85
C GLU A 52 18.16 -11.17 -7.54
N PRO A 53 18.48 -10.55 -6.40
CA PRO A 53 17.93 -9.24 -6.08
C PRO A 53 18.28 -8.29 -7.23
N TYR A 54 17.29 -7.53 -7.71
CA TYR A 54 17.56 -6.41 -8.60
C TYR A 54 18.71 -5.61 -7.99
N ASP A 55 19.66 -5.20 -8.81
CA ASP A 55 20.79 -4.38 -8.39
C ASP A 55 20.25 -2.98 -8.03
N ILE A 56 19.61 -2.90 -6.84
CA ILE A 56 18.96 -1.69 -6.31
C ILE A 56 20.07 -0.72 -5.97
N TYR A 57 20.15 0.34 -6.73
CA TYR A 57 21.10 1.41 -6.49
C TYR A 57 20.61 2.34 -5.40
N ASP A 58 21.46 2.63 -4.42
CA ASP A 58 21.16 3.59 -3.35
C ASP A 58 21.23 5.03 -3.91
N PRO A 59 20.10 5.76 -3.95
CA PRO A 59 20.06 7.12 -4.51
C PRO A 59 20.87 8.12 -3.69
N THR A 60 21.32 7.77 -2.47
CA THR A 60 22.14 8.65 -1.63
C THR A 60 23.65 8.48 -1.89
N VAL A 61 24.03 7.54 -2.75
CA VAL A 61 25.43 7.24 -3.10
C VAL A 61 25.70 7.62 -4.56
N MET A 62 26.65 8.51 -4.80
CA MET A 62 27.09 8.85 -6.16
C MET A 62 27.71 7.62 -6.84
N PRO A 63 27.29 7.25 -8.06
CA PRO A 63 27.93 6.18 -8.83
C PRO A 63 29.42 6.45 -9.04
N GLU A 64 30.25 5.40 -9.04
CA GLU A 64 31.68 5.53 -9.33
C GLU A 64 31.91 6.20 -10.70
N GLY A 65 32.74 7.25 -10.72
CA GLY A 65 32.96 8.04 -11.92
C GLY A 65 31.79 8.94 -12.35
N GLY A 66 30.72 9.04 -11.52
CA GLY A 66 29.57 9.91 -11.78
C GLY A 66 28.60 9.39 -12.87
N THR A 67 28.79 8.13 -13.32
CA THR A 67 27.96 7.52 -14.36
C THR A 67 27.62 6.07 -14.01
N ARG A 68 26.44 5.62 -14.43
CA ARG A 68 26.00 4.23 -14.36
C ARG A 68 25.25 3.88 -15.64
N ASP A 69 25.58 2.76 -16.30
CA ASP A 69 24.96 2.29 -17.53
C ASP A 69 24.91 3.35 -18.64
N GLY A 70 25.93 4.21 -18.70
CA GLY A 70 26.01 5.33 -19.66
C GLY A 70 25.17 6.55 -19.30
N VAL A 71 24.48 6.55 -18.16
CA VAL A 71 23.69 7.68 -17.63
C VAL A 71 24.53 8.46 -16.64
N THR A 72 24.59 9.79 -16.80
CA THR A 72 25.23 10.70 -15.83
C THR A 72 24.31 10.95 -14.65
N TYR A 73 24.87 10.92 -13.44
CA TYR A 73 24.15 11.24 -12.20
C TYR A 73 24.69 12.55 -11.62
N VAL A 74 23.77 13.33 -11.07
CA VAL A 74 24.08 14.64 -10.46
C VAL A 74 23.42 14.78 -9.10
N ALA A 75 24.04 15.54 -8.19
CA ALA A 75 23.42 15.86 -6.91
C ALA A 75 22.16 16.71 -7.12
N TYR A 76 21.08 16.33 -6.43
CA TYR A 76 19.79 17.02 -6.46
C TYR A 76 19.55 17.76 -5.15
N ASP A 77 19.36 19.07 -5.23
CA ASP A 77 19.08 19.97 -4.11
C ASP A 77 17.69 20.64 -4.17
N GLY A 78 16.89 20.30 -5.18
CA GLY A 78 15.53 20.81 -5.38
C GLY A 78 14.51 20.22 -4.40
N ILE A 79 13.25 20.55 -4.61
CA ILE A 79 12.12 20.02 -3.84
C ILE A 79 11.89 18.55 -4.23
N VAL A 80 11.67 17.69 -3.26
CA VAL A 80 11.20 16.31 -3.48
C VAL A 80 9.68 16.34 -3.41
N GLU A 81 9.05 16.09 -4.55
CA GLU A 81 7.60 16.10 -4.67
C GLU A 81 6.99 14.83 -4.06
N HIS A 82 5.77 14.94 -3.52
CA HIS A 82 5.08 13.83 -2.91
C HIS A 82 3.59 13.82 -3.31
N LEU A 83 3.20 12.86 -4.12
CA LEU A 83 1.81 12.57 -4.46
C LEU A 83 1.31 11.38 -3.65
N PHE A 84 0.04 11.39 -3.24
CA PHE A 84 -0.57 10.22 -2.65
C PHE A 84 -1.89 9.87 -3.35
N ILE A 85 -2.20 8.59 -3.36
CA ILE A 85 -3.33 8.00 -4.07
C ILE A 85 -4.10 7.12 -3.09
N HIS A 86 -5.40 7.00 -3.26
CA HIS A 86 -6.21 5.94 -2.66
C HIS A 86 -6.35 4.74 -3.62
N PRO A 87 -6.92 3.60 -3.22
CA PRO A 87 -7.32 2.56 -4.16
C PRO A 87 -8.12 3.15 -5.30
N VAL A 88 -7.86 2.70 -6.53
CA VAL A 88 -8.48 3.26 -7.72
C VAL A 88 -9.79 2.55 -8.07
N ILE A 89 -10.72 3.28 -8.67
CA ILE A 89 -11.97 2.73 -9.19
C ILE A 89 -11.67 2.02 -10.51
N ALA A 90 -11.75 0.67 -10.50
CA ALA A 90 -11.56 -0.16 -11.71
C ALA A 90 -12.80 -0.17 -12.62
N TYR A 91 -13.99 -0.13 -12.02
CA TYR A 91 -15.28 -0.20 -12.71
C TYR A 91 -16.13 1.00 -12.35
N PRO A 92 -15.98 2.12 -13.08
CA PRO A 92 -16.69 3.38 -12.79
C PRO A 92 -18.22 3.25 -12.75
N GLU A 93 -18.81 2.34 -13.53
CA GLU A 93 -20.25 2.09 -13.56
C GLU A 93 -20.81 1.51 -12.25
N LEU A 94 -19.96 0.94 -11.39
CA LEU A 94 -20.35 0.47 -10.05
C LEU A 94 -20.14 1.54 -8.97
N ALA A 95 -19.21 2.47 -9.21
CA ALA A 95 -18.91 3.56 -8.27
C ALA A 95 -19.83 4.78 -8.49
N PHE A 96 -20.25 4.97 -9.73
CA PHE A 96 -21.03 6.13 -10.21
C PHE A 96 -22.42 5.69 -10.66
N ASP A 97 -23.14 4.99 -9.77
CA ASP A 97 -24.45 4.37 -10.04
C ASP A 97 -25.64 5.19 -9.52
N GLY A 98 -25.40 6.38 -8.96
CA GLY A 98 -26.42 7.28 -8.42
C GLY A 98 -26.79 7.01 -6.95
N ASP A 99 -26.06 6.12 -6.26
CA ASP A 99 -26.31 5.85 -4.86
C ASP A 99 -25.76 6.95 -3.92
N SER A 100 -25.88 6.76 -2.61
CA SER A 100 -25.43 7.75 -1.62
C SER A 100 -23.92 7.87 -1.49
N GLN A 101 -23.13 6.94 -2.03
CA GLN A 101 -21.67 6.93 -1.98
C GLN A 101 -21.05 7.60 -3.21
N GLU A 102 -21.74 7.64 -4.35
CA GLU A 102 -21.25 8.18 -5.61
C GLU A 102 -20.51 9.52 -5.44
N LYS A 103 -21.14 10.48 -4.75
CA LYS A 103 -20.52 11.81 -4.59
C LYS A 103 -19.21 11.77 -3.81
N GLY A 104 -19.13 10.93 -2.77
CA GLY A 104 -17.89 10.76 -2.00
C GLY A 104 -16.80 10.06 -2.82
N LEU A 105 -17.18 9.05 -3.59
CA LEU A 105 -16.27 8.34 -4.48
C LEU A 105 -15.78 9.26 -5.61
N ASP A 106 -16.68 10.05 -6.21
CA ASP A 106 -16.30 11.04 -7.20
C ASP A 106 -15.37 12.13 -6.66
N ASP A 107 -15.58 12.58 -5.42
CA ASP A 107 -14.78 13.65 -4.81
C ASP A 107 -13.36 13.18 -4.44
N TYR A 108 -13.23 11.98 -3.87
CA TYR A 108 -11.99 11.57 -3.19
C TYR A 108 -11.21 10.46 -3.88
N MET A 109 -11.76 9.86 -4.93
CA MET A 109 -11.10 8.76 -5.66
C MET A 109 -10.81 9.16 -7.10
N ILE A 110 -9.85 8.45 -7.71
CA ILE A 110 -9.60 8.49 -9.14
C ILE A 110 -9.90 7.12 -9.76
N THR A 111 -10.17 7.09 -11.05
CA THR A 111 -10.34 5.84 -11.79
C THR A 111 -8.98 5.24 -12.17
N ALA A 112 -8.96 3.94 -12.48
CA ALA A 112 -7.77 3.27 -13.00
C ALA A 112 -7.24 3.95 -14.29
N THR A 113 -8.14 4.39 -15.16
CA THR A 113 -7.80 5.15 -16.38
C THR A 113 -7.11 6.47 -16.06
N GLU A 114 -7.62 7.23 -15.09
CA GLU A 114 -7.01 8.49 -14.66
C GLU A 114 -5.66 8.27 -14.00
N TYR A 115 -5.53 7.22 -13.19
CA TYR A 115 -4.26 6.86 -12.59
C TYR A 115 -3.20 6.50 -13.63
N GLN A 116 -3.55 5.71 -14.66
CA GLN A 116 -2.64 5.39 -15.76
C GLN A 116 -2.15 6.67 -16.46
N ARG A 117 -3.06 7.59 -16.78
CA ARG A 117 -2.72 8.88 -17.40
C ARG A 117 -1.80 9.73 -16.50
N ILE A 118 -1.99 9.69 -15.17
CA ILE A 118 -1.09 10.37 -14.22
C ILE A 118 0.31 9.78 -14.28
N LEU A 119 0.45 8.44 -14.27
CA LEU A 119 1.76 7.78 -14.36
C LEU A 119 2.49 8.15 -15.65
N GLU A 120 1.81 8.09 -16.79
CA GLU A 120 2.36 8.49 -18.08
C GLU A 120 2.84 9.95 -18.06
N SER A 121 2.02 10.87 -17.54
CA SER A 121 2.35 12.28 -17.50
C SER A 121 3.53 12.61 -16.59
N VAL A 122 3.61 12.03 -15.38
CA VAL A 122 4.76 12.29 -14.50
C VAL A 122 6.05 11.69 -15.06
N TYR A 123 5.97 10.52 -15.70
CA TYR A 123 7.11 9.91 -16.37
C TYR A 123 7.63 10.78 -17.54
N GLU A 124 6.75 11.23 -18.44
CA GLU A 124 7.08 12.12 -19.57
C GLU A 124 7.67 13.46 -19.12
N ARG A 125 7.26 13.94 -17.94
CA ARG A 125 7.79 15.18 -17.33
C ARG A 125 9.10 14.99 -16.60
N GLY A 126 9.69 13.78 -16.68
CA GLY A 126 11.02 13.45 -16.19
C GLY A 126 11.09 13.20 -14.69
N TYR A 127 9.98 12.82 -14.04
CA TYR A 127 10.04 12.33 -12.68
C TYR A 127 10.61 10.91 -12.62
N VAL A 128 11.28 10.60 -11.51
CA VAL A 128 11.75 9.27 -11.15
C VAL A 128 11.37 8.98 -9.70
N LEU A 129 11.02 7.73 -9.42
CA LEU A 129 10.59 7.31 -8.09
C LEU A 129 11.77 7.24 -7.13
N VAL A 130 11.55 7.75 -5.91
CA VAL A 130 12.45 7.60 -4.76
C VAL A 130 11.65 7.17 -3.55
N ASP A 131 12.23 6.35 -2.67
CA ASP A 131 11.58 5.99 -1.41
C ASP A 131 11.61 7.19 -0.45
N ILE A 132 10.56 7.35 0.33
CA ILE A 132 10.46 8.40 1.34
C ILE A 132 11.57 8.28 2.39
N ALA A 133 12.01 7.05 2.70
CA ALA A 133 13.08 6.79 3.64
C ALA A 133 14.49 7.16 3.10
N ASP A 134 14.65 7.25 1.76
CA ASP A 134 15.92 7.67 1.15
C ASP A 134 16.15 9.18 1.24
N VAL A 135 15.07 9.95 1.39
CA VAL A 135 15.13 11.42 1.43
C VAL A 135 15.62 11.95 2.77
N TRP A 136 15.29 11.24 3.86
CA TRP A 136 15.66 11.66 5.21
C TRP A 136 16.24 10.51 6.02
N SER A 137 17.27 10.79 6.80
CA SER A 137 17.85 9.84 7.74
C SER A 137 17.97 10.43 9.14
N GLU A 138 17.87 9.56 10.15
CA GLU A 138 18.16 9.89 11.55
C GLU A 138 19.68 9.80 11.78
N THR A 139 20.24 10.82 12.42
CA THR A 139 21.64 10.88 12.83
C THR A 139 21.79 11.51 14.21
N THR A 140 22.99 11.75 14.68
CA THR A 140 23.27 12.44 15.95
C THR A 140 23.94 13.78 15.69
N ASP A 141 23.51 14.83 16.39
CA ASP A 141 24.18 16.13 16.39
C ASP A 141 25.50 16.11 17.19
N GLU A 142 26.22 17.22 17.20
CA GLU A 142 27.48 17.36 17.95
C GLU A 142 27.33 17.18 19.47
N SER A 143 26.10 17.33 19.99
CA SER A 143 25.76 17.14 21.41
C SER A 143 25.31 15.71 21.75
N GLY A 144 25.21 14.83 20.72
CA GLY A 144 24.76 13.45 20.87
C GLY A 144 23.22 13.28 20.83
N ASN A 145 22.46 14.31 20.46
CA ASN A 145 21.00 14.20 20.34
C ASN A 145 20.62 13.64 18.97
N PRO A 146 19.56 12.81 18.88
CA PRO A 146 19.04 12.34 17.60
C PRO A 146 18.41 13.51 16.82
N VAL A 147 18.74 13.61 15.54
CA VAL A 147 18.22 14.62 14.62
C VAL A 147 17.94 13.99 13.25
N MET A 148 16.94 14.53 12.55
CA MET A 148 16.73 14.21 11.15
C MET A 148 17.56 15.11 10.26
N VAL A 149 18.11 14.54 9.21
CA VAL A 149 18.82 15.27 8.15
C VAL A 149 18.25 14.90 6.79
N ARG A 150 18.32 15.85 5.85
CA ARG A 150 18.02 15.56 4.46
C ARG A 150 19.26 14.95 3.79
N ASN A 151 19.07 13.83 3.14
CA ASN A 151 20.10 13.20 2.33
C ASN A 151 20.29 13.95 1.00
N THR A 152 21.52 13.96 0.48
CA THR A 152 21.75 14.33 -0.91
C THR A 152 21.31 13.17 -1.79
N LEU A 153 20.40 13.42 -2.73
CA LEU A 153 20.02 12.43 -3.73
C LEU A 153 20.86 12.62 -4.98
N TYR A 154 21.33 11.55 -5.58
CA TYR A 154 22.03 11.54 -6.84
C TYR A 154 21.10 10.93 -7.90
N LEU A 155 20.62 11.77 -8.82
CA LEU A 155 19.61 11.41 -9.82
C LEU A 155 20.22 11.42 -11.22
N PRO A 156 19.66 10.66 -12.16
CA PRO A 156 19.97 10.84 -13.58
C PRO A 156 19.81 12.30 -13.97
N GLU A 157 20.77 12.84 -14.73
CA GLU A 157 20.80 14.25 -15.12
C GLU A 157 19.49 14.66 -15.81
N GLY A 158 18.89 15.77 -15.34
CA GLY A 158 17.60 16.29 -15.84
C GLY A 158 16.36 15.63 -15.25
N LYS A 159 16.48 14.57 -14.43
CA LYS A 159 15.35 13.95 -13.73
C LYS A 159 15.03 14.64 -12.39
N LYS A 160 13.80 14.47 -11.94
CA LYS A 160 13.25 15.03 -10.69
C LYS A 160 12.72 13.91 -9.79
N PRO A 161 12.94 13.95 -8.46
CA PRO A 161 12.47 12.91 -7.58
C PRO A 161 10.97 13.06 -7.29
N LEU A 162 10.27 11.93 -7.26
CA LEU A 162 8.87 11.82 -6.87
C LEU A 162 8.72 10.73 -5.83
N ILE A 163 8.15 11.08 -4.67
CA ILE A 163 7.65 10.12 -3.71
C ILE A 163 6.19 9.82 -4.06
N LEU A 164 5.83 8.54 -4.09
CA LEU A 164 4.44 8.10 -4.11
C LEU A 164 4.10 7.44 -2.76
N SER A 165 2.88 7.64 -2.30
CA SER A 165 2.29 6.87 -1.21
C SER A 165 0.85 6.51 -1.51
N TYR A 166 0.36 5.41 -0.94
CA TYR A 166 -1.00 4.94 -1.16
C TYR A 166 -1.69 4.78 0.19
N ASP A 167 -2.71 5.59 0.42
CA ASP A 167 -3.50 5.54 1.64
C ASP A 167 -4.63 4.50 1.49
N ASP A 168 -5.09 3.93 2.62
CA ASP A 168 -6.26 3.06 2.68
C ASP A 168 -6.18 1.78 1.82
N THR A 169 -5.00 1.21 1.66
CA THR A 169 -4.77 -0.01 0.87
C THR A 169 -5.28 -1.29 1.57
N ASN A 170 -6.38 -1.19 2.28
CA ASN A 170 -7.00 -2.25 3.06
C ASN A 170 -8.14 -2.94 2.31
N TYR A 171 -8.68 -2.32 1.26
CA TYR A 171 -9.85 -2.77 0.52
C TYR A 171 -11.03 -2.96 1.46
N TYR A 172 -11.56 -1.85 1.95
CA TYR A 172 -12.68 -1.78 2.90
C TYR A 172 -13.95 -2.38 2.30
N GLU A 173 -14.83 -2.86 3.18
CA GLU A 173 -16.05 -3.53 2.74
C GLU A 173 -16.90 -2.67 1.81
N TYR A 174 -16.97 -1.35 2.04
CA TYR A 174 -17.72 -0.44 1.16
C TYR A 174 -17.13 -0.35 -0.26
N MET A 175 -15.83 -0.59 -0.44
CA MET A 175 -15.18 -0.57 -1.76
C MET A 175 -15.58 -1.77 -2.61
N LEU A 176 -15.85 -2.94 -1.98
CA LEU A 176 -16.07 -4.19 -2.68
C LEU A 176 -17.30 -4.19 -3.61
N THR A 177 -18.26 -3.32 -3.36
CA THR A 177 -19.47 -3.16 -4.17
C THR A 177 -19.45 -1.92 -5.04
N ASN A 178 -18.38 -1.12 -4.97
CA ASN A 178 -18.25 0.18 -5.63
C ASN A 178 -17.12 0.18 -6.68
N GLY A 179 -16.88 -0.95 -7.33
CA GLY A 179 -16.01 -1.02 -8.50
C GLY A 179 -14.51 -1.05 -8.22
N PHE A 180 -14.08 -1.31 -6.98
CA PHE A 180 -12.68 -1.47 -6.62
C PHE A 180 -12.24 -2.94 -6.66
N ALA A 181 -10.93 -3.16 -6.63
CA ALA A 181 -10.38 -4.48 -6.33
C ALA A 181 -10.76 -4.93 -4.90
N TYR A 182 -10.73 -6.24 -4.65
CA TYR A 182 -11.10 -6.80 -3.35
C TYR A 182 -9.87 -7.09 -2.49
N LYS A 183 -8.77 -7.54 -3.10
CA LYS A 183 -7.51 -7.81 -2.41
C LYS A 183 -6.34 -7.94 -3.39
N LEU A 184 -5.14 -7.82 -2.87
CA LEU A 184 -3.93 -8.20 -3.59
C LEU A 184 -3.70 -9.71 -3.50
N ILE A 185 -3.17 -10.28 -4.57
CA ILE A 185 -2.76 -11.67 -4.65
C ILE A 185 -1.44 -11.77 -5.42
N LEU A 186 -0.80 -12.94 -5.42
CA LEU A 186 0.20 -13.28 -6.42
C LEU A 186 -0.49 -13.98 -7.59
N ASP A 187 -0.18 -13.58 -8.81
CA ASP A 187 -0.61 -14.27 -10.02
C ASP A 187 0.18 -15.57 -10.27
N GLU A 188 -0.05 -16.22 -11.40
CA GLU A 188 0.63 -17.48 -11.78
C GLU A 188 2.14 -17.34 -11.96
N ASP A 189 2.61 -16.12 -12.24
CA ASP A 189 4.02 -15.76 -12.38
C ASP A 189 4.65 -15.28 -11.07
N GLY A 190 3.91 -15.29 -9.97
CA GLY A 190 4.34 -14.82 -8.66
C GLY A 190 4.38 -13.29 -8.52
N LYS A 191 3.79 -12.55 -9.45
CA LYS A 191 3.74 -11.08 -9.45
C LYS A 191 2.52 -10.57 -8.69
N ILE A 192 2.62 -9.37 -8.14
CA ILE A 192 1.47 -8.71 -7.52
C ILE A 192 0.38 -8.43 -8.57
N ALA A 193 -0.81 -8.92 -8.28
CA ALA A 193 -2.04 -8.68 -9.02
C ALA A 193 -3.19 -8.41 -8.05
N SER A 194 -4.31 -7.97 -8.57
CA SER A 194 -5.54 -7.77 -7.81
C SER A 194 -6.58 -8.83 -8.17
N TRP A 195 -7.31 -9.29 -7.16
CA TRP A 195 -8.52 -10.08 -7.32
C TRP A 195 -9.74 -9.21 -7.00
N GLY A 196 -10.76 -9.31 -7.81
CA GLY A 196 -12.01 -8.58 -7.65
C GLY A 196 -13.15 -9.21 -8.44
N LYS A 197 -14.21 -8.46 -8.62
CA LYS A 197 -15.36 -8.86 -9.44
C LYS A 197 -15.69 -7.80 -10.47
N ASP A 198 -16.01 -8.26 -11.69
CA ASP A 198 -16.52 -7.39 -12.73
C ASP A 198 -17.98 -6.96 -12.44
N PRO A 199 -18.55 -6.01 -13.21
CA PRO A 199 -19.94 -5.56 -13.02
C PRO A 199 -20.99 -6.65 -13.19
N GLN A 200 -20.66 -7.78 -13.79
CA GLN A 200 -21.52 -8.95 -13.95
C GLN A 200 -21.36 -9.94 -12.77
N GLY A 201 -20.44 -9.65 -11.82
CA GLY A 201 -20.17 -10.48 -10.64
C GLY A 201 -19.21 -11.65 -10.90
N ASN A 202 -18.57 -11.71 -12.07
CA ASN A 202 -17.54 -12.72 -12.35
C ASN A 202 -16.24 -12.37 -11.62
N GLU A 203 -15.55 -13.40 -11.14
CA GLU A 203 -14.21 -13.21 -10.54
C GLU A 203 -13.20 -12.83 -11.61
N VAL A 204 -12.36 -11.83 -11.31
CA VAL A 204 -11.31 -11.33 -12.19
C VAL A 204 -10.01 -11.24 -11.41
N VAL A 205 -8.94 -11.74 -12.02
CA VAL A 205 -7.56 -11.50 -11.58
C VAL A 205 -6.89 -10.65 -12.65
N SER A 206 -6.36 -9.49 -12.27
CA SER A 206 -5.73 -8.59 -13.23
C SER A 206 -4.71 -7.68 -12.53
N ARG A 207 -3.76 -7.20 -13.30
CA ARG A 207 -2.81 -6.16 -12.87
C ARG A 207 -3.29 -4.75 -13.23
N ASP A 208 -4.52 -4.60 -13.72
CA ASP A 208 -5.11 -3.32 -14.16
C ASP A 208 -6.32 -2.89 -13.28
N LEU A 209 -6.57 -3.60 -12.15
CA LEU A 209 -7.70 -3.31 -11.27
C LEU A 209 -7.37 -2.39 -10.09
N ASP A 210 -6.08 -2.17 -9.82
CA ASP A 210 -5.66 -1.34 -8.68
C ASP A 210 -4.33 -0.66 -8.94
N ALA A 211 -4.12 0.47 -8.28
CA ALA A 211 -2.93 1.30 -8.43
C ALA A 211 -1.61 0.55 -8.15
N ILE A 212 -1.62 -0.41 -7.21
CA ILE A 212 -0.41 -1.14 -6.81
C ILE A 212 0.12 -2.02 -7.95
N PRO A 213 -0.62 -3.01 -8.49
CA PRO A 213 -0.13 -3.79 -9.60
C PRO A 213 0.02 -2.99 -10.91
N MET A 214 -0.76 -1.90 -11.09
CA MET A 214 -0.58 -0.99 -12.21
C MET A 214 0.77 -0.29 -12.19
N LEU A 215 1.24 0.19 -11.02
CA LEU A 215 2.57 0.77 -10.88
C LEU A 215 3.66 -0.26 -11.14
N ASP A 216 3.51 -1.49 -10.64
CA ASP A 216 4.46 -2.57 -10.92
C ASP A 216 4.60 -2.81 -12.43
N LYS A 217 3.47 -2.91 -13.13
CA LYS A 217 3.43 -3.08 -14.58
C LYS A 217 4.06 -1.89 -15.30
N PHE A 218 3.74 -0.66 -14.89
CA PHE A 218 4.28 0.55 -15.48
C PHE A 218 5.82 0.63 -15.33
N VAL A 219 6.35 0.26 -14.16
CA VAL A 219 7.81 0.22 -13.92
C VAL A 219 8.48 -0.90 -14.72
N GLU A 220 7.82 -2.05 -14.92
CA GLU A 220 8.33 -3.11 -15.80
C GLU A 220 8.45 -2.63 -17.27
N GLU A 221 7.51 -1.81 -17.73
CA GLU A 221 7.51 -1.21 -19.07
C GLU A 221 8.48 -0.02 -19.18
N HIS A 222 8.70 0.69 -18.07
CA HIS A 222 9.53 1.90 -17.96
C HIS A 222 10.51 1.79 -16.78
N PRO A 223 11.55 0.92 -16.86
CA PRO A 223 12.43 0.68 -15.72
C PRO A 223 13.23 1.91 -15.29
N ASP A 224 13.45 2.88 -16.18
CA ASP A 224 14.07 4.17 -15.86
C ASP A 224 13.17 5.13 -15.07
N PHE A 225 11.89 4.82 -14.90
CA PHE A 225 11.01 5.51 -13.96
C PHE A 225 11.33 5.17 -12.51
N SER A 226 11.87 3.99 -12.24
CA SER A 226 12.30 3.54 -10.91
C SER A 226 13.77 3.08 -10.93
N PRO A 227 14.73 3.96 -11.21
CA PRO A 227 16.14 3.60 -11.37
C PRO A 227 16.78 3.09 -10.07
N PHE A 228 16.13 3.33 -8.94
CA PHE A 228 16.56 2.91 -7.61
C PHE A 228 15.75 1.72 -7.06
N GLY A 229 14.86 1.13 -7.88
CA GLY A 229 13.95 0.08 -7.45
C GLY A 229 12.81 0.53 -6.54
N ALA A 230 12.77 1.81 -6.14
CA ALA A 230 11.69 2.35 -5.30
C ALA A 230 10.35 2.36 -6.02
N LYS A 231 9.28 2.01 -5.32
CA LYS A 231 7.90 2.11 -5.82
C LYS A 231 7.13 3.20 -5.05
N ALA A 232 6.41 2.78 -4.02
CA ALA A 232 5.67 3.70 -3.17
C ALA A 232 5.62 3.19 -1.71
N CYS A 233 5.23 4.08 -0.80
CA CYS A 233 4.97 3.72 0.59
C CYS A 233 3.48 3.46 0.80
N LEU A 234 3.13 2.24 1.22
CA LEU A 234 1.76 1.83 1.53
C LEU A 234 1.39 2.29 2.92
N SER A 235 0.47 3.22 3.01
CA SER A 235 -0.08 3.78 4.25
C SER A 235 -1.26 2.93 4.70
N VAL A 236 -1.00 1.97 5.60
CA VAL A 236 -1.99 0.95 5.97
C VAL A 236 -2.64 1.24 7.31
N THR A 237 -3.95 1.09 7.37
CA THR A 237 -4.73 0.99 8.60
C THR A 237 -4.81 -0.48 9.05
N GLY A 238 -5.61 -0.79 10.07
CA GLY A 238 -5.76 -2.17 10.55
C GLY A 238 -7.18 -2.59 10.85
N TYR A 239 -8.14 -1.66 10.93
CA TYR A 239 -9.47 -1.94 11.46
C TYR A 239 -10.34 -2.89 10.59
N GLU A 240 -10.01 -3.05 9.31
CA GLU A 240 -10.58 -4.06 8.42
C GLU A 240 -9.49 -4.98 7.82
N GLY A 241 -8.37 -5.11 8.52
CA GLY A 241 -7.23 -5.90 8.06
C GLY A 241 -6.28 -5.12 7.13
N ILE A 242 -5.51 -5.81 6.31
CA ILE A 242 -4.53 -5.20 5.40
C ILE A 242 -4.58 -5.87 4.02
N LEU A 243 -4.40 -5.10 2.97
CA LEU A 243 -4.29 -5.59 1.58
C LEU A 243 -5.44 -6.49 1.13
N GLY A 244 -6.63 -6.34 1.75
CA GLY A 244 -7.83 -7.14 1.50
C GLY A 244 -7.95 -8.42 2.34
N TYR A 245 -7.00 -8.68 3.23
CA TYR A 245 -7.01 -9.81 4.16
C TYR A 245 -7.49 -9.38 5.54
N ARG A 246 -8.45 -10.10 6.10
CA ARG A 246 -9.10 -9.75 7.38
C ARG A 246 -8.26 -10.22 8.57
N THR A 247 -7.13 -9.53 8.80
CA THR A 247 -6.11 -9.87 9.80
C THR A 247 -6.37 -9.29 11.19
N GLN A 248 -7.38 -8.44 11.33
CA GLN A 248 -7.72 -7.75 12.57
C GLN A 248 -8.51 -8.62 13.56
N THR A 249 -8.46 -8.26 14.83
CA THR A 249 -9.40 -8.71 15.85
C THR A 249 -10.57 -7.72 15.98
N ASP A 250 -11.68 -8.16 16.55
CA ASP A 250 -12.80 -7.28 16.93
C ASP A 250 -13.18 -7.49 18.39
N SER A 251 -12.83 -6.54 19.22
CA SER A 251 -13.14 -6.57 20.66
C SER A 251 -14.57 -6.18 21.00
N THR A 252 -15.38 -5.78 20.02
CA THR A 252 -16.77 -5.37 20.21
C THR A 252 -17.74 -6.55 20.17
N ILE A 253 -17.27 -7.72 19.71
CA ILE A 253 -18.04 -8.95 19.61
C ILE A 253 -17.40 -10.07 20.45
N GLN A 254 -18.17 -11.12 20.70
CA GLN A 254 -17.61 -12.32 21.30
C GLN A 254 -16.74 -13.06 20.28
N TRP A 255 -15.42 -13.00 20.48
CA TRP A 255 -14.44 -13.67 19.64
C TRP A 255 -14.46 -15.17 19.85
N THR A 256 -14.57 -15.97 18.78
CA THR A 256 -14.61 -17.44 18.84
C THR A 256 -13.32 -18.04 18.30
N ASP A 257 -13.09 -19.32 18.62
CA ASP A 257 -11.94 -20.07 18.09
C ASP A 257 -11.98 -20.19 16.55
N GLU A 258 -13.18 -20.25 15.96
CA GLU A 258 -13.36 -20.27 14.50
C GLU A 258 -12.96 -18.93 13.87
N MET A 259 -13.33 -17.81 14.49
CA MET A 259 -12.91 -16.48 14.04
C MET A 259 -11.40 -16.31 14.15
N GLU A 260 -10.79 -16.80 15.22
CA GLU A 260 -9.33 -16.77 15.34
C GLU A 260 -8.66 -17.69 14.32
N ALA A 261 -9.17 -18.88 14.06
CA ALA A 261 -8.64 -19.76 13.02
C ALA A 261 -8.74 -19.11 11.62
N TYR A 262 -9.85 -18.46 11.31
CA TYR A 262 -10.01 -17.69 10.06
C TYR A 262 -8.99 -16.55 9.99
N ARG A 263 -8.89 -15.72 11.02
CA ARG A 263 -7.92 -14.63 11.09
C ARG A 263 -6.48 -15.14 10.89
N GLN A 264 -6.13 -16.25 11.53
CA GLN A 264 -4.80 -16.85 11.36
C GLN A 264 -4.57 -17.34 9.93
N SER A 265 -5.58 -17.86 9.24
CA SER A 265 -5.45 -18.22 7.82
C SER A 265 -5.22 -16.99 6.93
N GLU A 266 -5.91 -15.89 7.20
CA GLU A 266 -5.71 -14.61 6.49
C GLU A 266 -4.30 -14.05 6.73
N ILE A 267 -3.82 -14.11 7.98
CA ILE A 267 -2.44 -13.73 8.33
C ILE A 267 -1.41 -14.57 7.56
N GLN A 268 -1.61 -15.87 7.43
CA GLN A 268 -0.67 -16.70 6.66
C GLN A 268 -0.76 -16.37 5.16
N ALA A 269 -1.95 -16.11 4.64
CA ALA A 269 -2.17 -15.84 3.23
C ALA A 269 -1.58 -14.47 2.79
N VAL A 270 -1.57 -13.45 3.66
CA VAL A 270 -1.04 -12.13 3.31
C VAL A 270 0.50 -12.04 3.36
N LYS A 271 1.17 -12.92 4.11
CA LYS A 271 2.63 -12.87 4.28
C LYS A 271 3.42 -12.92 2.97
N PRO A 272 3.14 -13.84 2.02
CA PRO A 272 3.85 -13.86 0.75
C PRO A 272 3.60 -12.59 -0.08
N ILE A 273 2.42 -11.98 0.02
CA ILE A 273 2.11 -10.71 -0.64
C ILE A 273 2.99 -9.59 -0.09
N ILE A 274 3.08 -9.48 1.24
CA ILE A 274 3.94 -8.49 1.91
C ILE A 274 5.41 -8.72 1.54
N ALA A 275 5.86 -9.97 1.49
CA ALA A 275 7.23 -10.31 1.12
C ALA A 275 7.54 -9.87 -0.31
N GLU A 276 6.65 -10.17 -1.26
CA GLU A 276 6.82 -9.79 -2.66
C GLU A 276 6.78 -8.27 -2.85
N LEU A 277 5.83 -7.56 -2.20
CA LEU A 277 5.80 -6.10 -2.22
C LEU A 277 7.15 -5.51 -1.77
N LYS A 278 7.69 -5.98 -0.64
CA LYS A 278 8.98 -5.51 -0.15
C LYS A 278 10.13 -5.85 -1.10
N ARG A 279 10.14 -7.05 -1.65
CA ARG A 279 11.16 -7.49 -2.60
C ARG A 279 11.19 -6.61 -3.85
N THR A 280 10.04 -6.10 -4.26
CA THR A 280 9.89 -5.30 -5.49
C THR A 280 9.91 -3.78 -5.25
N GLY A 281 10.31 -3.32 -4.05
CA GLY A 281 10.57 -1.91 -3.78
C GLY A 281 9.42 -1.13 -3.15
N TRP A 282 8.40 -1.83 -2.62
CA TRP A 282 7.34 -1.21 -1.83
C TRP A 282 7.73 -1.14 -0.37
N THR A 283 7.38 -0.04 0.29
CA THR A 283 7.56 0.17 1.72
C THR A 283 6.23 0.36 2.42
N PHE A 284 6.22 0.36 3.76
CA PHE A 284 5.01 0.46 4.54
C PHE A 284 5.12 1.56 5.58
N GLY A 285 4.05 2.34 5.71
CA GLY A 285 3.86 3.35 6.74
C GLY A 285 2.58 3.12 7.54
N SER A 286 2.48 3.75 8.69
CA SER A 286 1.26 3.71 9.50
C SER A 286 0.24 4.74 9.00
N HIS A 287 -1.04 4.31 8.96
CA HIS A 287 -2.18 5.21 8.79
C HIS A 287 -3.11 5.17 10.01
N THR A 288 -2.52 4.95 11.20
CA THR A 288 -3.19 4.57 12.45
C THR A 288 -3.96 3.24 12.32
N PHE A 289 -4.34 2.59 13.41
CA PHE A 289 -5.11 1.35 13.32
C PHE A 289 -6.52 1.59 12.80
N GLY A 290 -7.23 2.52 13.41
CA GLY A 290 -8.65 2.78 13.19
C GLY A 290 -8.95 3.98 12.32
N HIS A 291 -8.00 4.47 11.50
CA HIS A 291 -8.16 5.69 10.68
C HIS A 291 -8.64 6.87 11.52
N ILE A 292 -8.00 7.08 12.69
CA ILE A 292 -8.48 7.98 13.73
C ILE A 292 -8.03 9.42 13.53
N ARG A 293 -8.84 10.36 14.08
CA ARG A 293 -8.52 11.79 14.10
C ARG A 293 -7.57 12.13 15.25
N LEU A 294 -6.30 12.40 14.90
CA LEU A 294 -5.23 12.65 15.88
C LEU A 294 -5.33 14.02 16.58
N GLY A 295 -6.01 14.99 15.97
CA GLY A 295 -6.18 16.34 16.56
C GLY A 295 -7.32 16.46 17.57
N THR A 296 -8.25 15.50 17.59
CA THR A 296 -9.49 15.64 18.34
C THR A 296 -9.75 14.53 19.36
N LEU A 297 -9.09 13.39 19.25
CA LEU A 297 -9.28 12.27 20.17
C LEU A 297 -8.44 12.42 21.46
N SER A 298 -8.89 11.75 22.53
CA SER A 298 -8.13 11.71 23.77
C SER A 298 -6.83 10.91 23.60
N MET A 299 -5.80 11.33 24.37
CA MET A 299 -4.50 10.64 24.38
C MET A 299 -4.63 9.13 24.62
N GLU A 300 -5.51 8.71 25.53
CA GLU A 300 -5.74 7.29 25.83
C GLU A 300 -6.24 6.50 24.60
N LYS A 301 -7.13 7.10 23.78
CA LYS A 301 -7.62 6.47 22.54
C LYS A 301 -6.51 6.38 21.50
N ILE A 302 -5.70 7.44 21.36
CA ILE A 302 -4.57 7.48 20.43
C ILE A 302 -3.53 6.44 20.83
N GLN A 303 -3.20 6.32 22.12
CA GLN A 303 -2.26 5.33 22.62
C GLN A 303 -2.73 3.90 22.35
N ARG A 304 -4.00 3.59 22.59
CA ARG A 304 -4.56 2.26 22.29
C ARG A 304 -4.56 1.95 20.81
N ASP A 305 -4.90 2.92 19.97
CA ASP A 305 -4.92 2.77 18.53
C ASP A 305 -3.50 2.54 17.98
N THR A 306 -2.54 3.34 18.41
CA THR A 306 -1.13 3.20 18.03
C THR A 306 -0.55 1.85 18.46
N GLN A 307 -0.81 1.43 19.71
CA GLN A 307 -0.34 0.12 20.18
C GLN A 307 -0.96 -1.01 19.36
N ARG A 308 -2.25 -0.90 19.07
CA ARG A 308 -2.95 -1.88 18.26
C ARG A 308 -2.41 -1.96 16.83
N TRP A 309 -2.03 -0.83 16.25
CA TRP A 309 -1.37 -0.81 14.95
C TRP A 309 -0.06 -1.60 14.99
N PHE A 310 0.78 -1.39 16.00
CA PHE A 310 2.03 -2.15 16.13
C PHE A 310 1.78 -3.65 16.30
N ASP A 311 0.79 -4.02 17.10
CA ASP A 311 0.50 -5.42 17.42
C ASP A 311 -0.12 -6.19 16.22
N GLU A 312 -1.05 -5.57 15.48
CA GLU A 312 -1.84 -6.27 14.46
C GLU A 312 -1.36 -5.95 13.01
N VAL A 313 -0.75 -4.80 12.78
CA VAL A 313 -0.23 -4.39 11.45
C VAL A 313 1.29 -4.42 11.43
N GLY A 314 1.93 -3.70 12.33
CA GLY A 314 3.40 -3.61 12.42
C GLY A 314 4.07 -4.98 12.56
N SER A 315 3.45 -5.91 13.27
CA SER A 315 3.92 -7.30 13.40
C SER A 315 3.95 -8.07 12.06
N LEU A 316 3.17 -7.65 11.07
CA LEU A 316 3.11 -8.25 9.74
C LEU A 316 4.00 -7.50 8.73
N VAL A 317 3.87 -6.17 8.69
CA VAL A 317 4.59 -5.35 7.71
C VAL A 317 5.99 -4.94 8.17
N GLY A 318 6.34 -5.18 9.44
CA GLY A 318 7.63 -4.79 10.03
C GLY A 318 7.68 -3.35 10.52
N PRO A 319 8.85 -2.91 11.01
CA PRO A 319 9.00 -1.59 11.58
C PRO A 319 8.91 -0.49 10.52
N THR A 320 8.34 0.65 10.93
CA THR A 320 8.33 1.88 10.13
C THR A 320 8.51 3.09 11.04
N ASN A 321 9.13 4.14 10.52
CA ASN A 321 9.20 5.45 11.15
C ASN A 321 8.30 6.49 10.44
N VAL A 322 7.50 6.06 9.45
CA VAL A 322 6.61 6.92 8.67
C VAL A 322 5.18 6.81 9.20
N LEU A 323 4.56 7.95 9.44
CA LEU A 323 3.14 8.05 9.82
C LEU A 323 2.43 9.03 8.88
N PHE A 324 1.38 8.56 8.25
CA PHE A 324 0.45 9.36 7.46
C PHE A 324 -0.77 9.67 8.29
N TYR A 325 -1.15 10.95 8.39
CA TYR A 325 -2.27 11.36 9.21
C TYR A 325 -3.60 11.11 8.50
N PRO A 326 -4.50 10.30 9.09
CA PRO A 326 -5.85 10.14 8.55
C PRO A 326 -6.56 11.50 8.41
N HIS A 327 -7.31 11.67 7.35
CA HIS A 327 -8.01 12.91 7.00
C HIS A 327 -7.07 14.13 6.83
N GLY A 328 -5.77 13.95 6.75
CA GLY A 328 -4.80 15.04 6.81
C GLY A 328 -4.77 15.78 8.16
N GLU A 329 -5.46 15.28 9.19
CA GLU A 329 -5.62 15.95 10.48
C GLU A 329 -4.37 15.81 11.35
N ARG A 330 -3.66 16.91 11.53
CA ARG A 330 -2.43 16.94 12.32
C ARG A 330 -2.70 16.74 13.82
N PRO A 331 -1.75 16.17 14.57
CA PRO A 331 -1.86 16.02 16.01
C PRO A 331 -2.09 17.35 16.72
N ASP A 332 -2.78 17.27 17.86
CA ASP A 332 -3.03 18.42 18.75
C ASP A 332 -3.82 19.58 18.11
N GLY A 333 -4.45 19.35 16.95
CA GLY A 333 -5.31 20.33 16.27
C GLY A 333 -4.59 21.57 15.76
N ASP A 334 -3.25 21.54 15.67
CA ASP A 334 -2.45 22.67 15.20
C ASP A 334 -1.53 22.27 14.04
N ASP A 335 -1.49 23.12 13.06
CA ASP A 335 -0.80 22.89 11.79
C ASP A 335 0.70 22.63 11.93
N TRP A 336 1.34 23.08 13.00
CA TRP A 336 2.80 23.02 13.10
C TRP A 336 3.32 22.83 14.52
N LYS A 337 2.45 22.57 15.50
CA LYS A 337 2.85 22.35 16.88
C LYS A 337 3.43 20.97 17.11
N THR A 338 4.73 20.93 17.21
CA THR A 338 5.50 19.75 17.61
C THR A 338 5.71 19.65 19.12
N THR A 339 5.17 20.60 19.87
CA THR A 339 5.21 20.63 21.34
C THR A 339 3.98 20.03 22.00
N GLY A 340 2.95 19.66 21.20
CA GLY A 340 1.74 19.05 21.72
C GLY A 340 1.98 17.62 22.23
N PRO A 341 1.18 17.16 23.19
CA PRO A 341 1.38 15.87 23.84
C PRO A 341 1.20 14.68 22.88
N VAL A 342 0.30 14.80 21.89
CA VAL A 342 0.09 13.72 20.90
C VAL A 342 1.28 13.61 19.97
N PHE A 343 1.79 14.73 19.47
CA PHE A 343 2.98 14.72 18.62
C PHE A 343 4.18 14.10 19.36
N GLN A 344 4.45 14.54 20.60
CA GLN A 344 5.55 14.00 21.41
C GLN A 344 5.38 12.50 21.70
N TYR A 345 4.16 12.05 21.94
CA TYR A 345 3.87 10.64 22.10
C TYR A 345 4.22 9.86 20.82
N LEU A 346 3.72 10.28 19.65
CA LEU A 346 3.99 9.60 18.37
C LEU A 346 5.50 9.55 18.07
N GLN A 347 6.23 10.65 18.33
CA GLN A 347 7.70 10.68 18.22
C GLN A 347 8.36 9.67 19.17
N SER A 348 7.88 9.55 20.41
CA SER A 348 8.38 8.58 21.40
C SER A 348 8.14 7.13 20.98
N GLN A 349 7.16 6.88 20.10
CA GLN A 349 6.88 5.57 19.52
C GLN A 349 7.77 5.24 18.31
N GLY A 350 8.67 6.15 17.92
CA GLY A 350 9.61 5.93 16.83
C GLY A 350 9.22 6.57 15.50
N PHE A 351 8.07 7.23 15.40
CA PHE A 351 7.74 7.97 14.18
C PHE A 351 8.63 9.19 14.00
N ARG A 352 9.19 9.34 12.81
CA ARG A 352 10.13 10.40 12.44
C ARG A 352 9.67 11.23 11.26
N ILE A 353 8.98 10.61 10.32
CA ILE A 353 8.46 11.24 9.10
C ILE A 353 6.94 11.24 9.21
N LEU A 354 6.37 12.44 9.38
CA LEU A 354 4.95 12.62 9.70
C LEU A 354 4.30 13.43 8.59
N CYS A 355 3.41 12.75 7.83
CA CYS A 355 2.85 13.27 6.60
C CYS A 355 1.38 13.63 6.77
N SER A 356 1.04 14.86 6.40
CA SER A 356 -0.31 15.38 6.28
C SER A 356 -0.74 15.52 4.82
N VAL A 357 -1.84 16.19 4.58
CA VAL A 357 -2.32 16.61 3.27
C VAL A 357 -2.21 18.12 3.19
N GLY A 358 -1.66 18.63 2.10
CA GLY A 358 -1.44 20.05 1.89
C GLY A 358 -1.83 20.51 0.51
N ILE A 359 -1.49 21.74 0.23
CA ILE A 359 -1.70 22.40 -1.06
C ILE A 359 -0.42 22.45 -1.92
N GLU A 360 0.68 22.03 -1.34
CA GLU A 360 2.01 21.93 -1.95
C GLU A 360 2.70 20.72 -1.35
N SER A 361 3.60 20.08 -2.10
CA SER A 361 4.54 19.13 -1.52
C SER A 361 5.52 19.92 -0.65
N PHE A 362 5.52 19.61 0.61
CA PHE A 362 6.29 20.35 1.58
C PHE A 362 6.97 19.40 2.56
N SER A 363 8.21 19.70 2.92
CA SER A 363 8.92 19.00 3.98
C SER A 363 9.71 19.98 4.83
N TYR A 364 9.66 19.80 6.14
CA TYR A 364 10.36 20.63 7.09
C TYR A 364 11.00 19.80 8.21
N ILE A 365 12.32 19.89 8.31
CA ILE A 365 13.06 19.28 9.40
C ILE A 365 12.97 20.20 10.63
N LYS A 366 12.44 19.67 11.73
CA LYS A 366 12.45 20.35 13.03
C LYS A 366 13.80 20.17 13.69
N LYS A 367 14.55 21.27 13.83
CA LYS A 367 15.92 21.25 14.37
C LYS A 367 16.00 20.94 15.86
N ASP A 368 14.94 21.21 16.61
CA ASP A 368 14.83 21.03 18.05
C ASP A 368 14.28 19.65 18.46
N ILE A 369 13.83 18.87 17.49
CA ILE A 369 13.31 17.53 17.68
C ILE A 369 13.70 16.64 16.50
N CYS A 370 13.77 15.33 16.73
CA CYS A 370 14.10 14.37 15.69
C CYS A 370 12.84 14.02 14.88
N ALA A 371 12.41 14.92 13.99
CA ALA A 371 11.26 14.70 13.12
C ALA A 371 11.31 15.54 11.85
N VAL A 372 10.68 15.00 10.80
CA VAL A 372 10.33 15.67 9.55
C VAL A 372 8.82 15.78 9.45
N ILE A 373 8.30 16.96 9.14
CA ILE A 373 6.89 17.19 8.87
C ILE A 373 6.74 17.39 7.37
N CYS A 374 5.82 16.65 6.77
CA CYS A 374 5.58 16.66 5.34
C CYS A 374 4.13 16.97 5.03
N ASP A 375 3.89 17.62 3.90
CA ASP A 375 2.60 17.70 3.23
C ASP A 375 2.67 17.01 1.88
N ARG A 376 1.58 16.37 1.50
CA ARG A 376 1.43 15.61 0.26
C ARG A 376 0.28 16.19 -0.56
N LEU A 377 0.36 16.03 -1.87
CA LEU A 377 -0.71 16.41 -2.79
C LEU A 377 -1.55 15.18 -3.17
N HIS A 378 -2.87 15.38 -3.22
CA HIS A 378 -3.83 14.34 -3.54
C HIS A 378 -4.47 14.60 -4.91
N PRO A 379 -4.12 13.84 -5.96
CA PRO A 379 -4.92 13.76 -7.18
C PRO A 379 -6.25 13.07 -6.87
N ASP A 380 -7.35 13.80 -6.88
CA ASP A 380 -8.70 13.31 -6.63
C ASP A 380 -9.73 14.04 -7.50
N GLY A 381 -11.00 13.63 -7.46
CA GLY A 381 -12.02 14.25 -8.30
C GLY A 381 -12.24 15.73 -7.96
N THR A 382 -12.03 16.16 -6.71
CA THR A 382 -12.15 17.57 -6.34
C THR A 382 -11.03 18.40 -6.95
N THR A 383 -9.81 17.91 -6.92
CA THR A 383 -8.63 18.55 -7.50
C THR A 383 -8.66 18.52 -9.03
N LEU A 384 -9.07 17.40 -9.63
CA LEU A 384 -9.21 17.27 -11.09
C LEU A 384 -10.27 18.22 -11.67
N ARG A 385 -11.27 18.64 -10.90
CA ARG A 385 -12.30 19.61 -11.30
C ARG A 385 -12.00 21.05 -10.90
N SER A 386 -10.96 21.30 -10.12
CA SER A 386 -10.69 22.60 -9.51
C SER A 386 -9.98 23.59 -10.44
N LYS A 387 -10.33 24.85 -10.36
CA LYS A 387 -9.62 25.96 -11.01
C LYS A 387 -8.18 26.17 -10.53
N TYR A 388 -7.82 25.62 -9.39
CA TYR A 388 -6.46 25.77 -8.82
C TYR A 388 -5.49 24.71 -9.30
N VAL A 389 -5.92 23.81 -10.16
CA VAL A 389 -5.13 22.69 -10.65
C VAL A 389 -3.84 23.15 -11.34
N ASP A 390 -3.92 24.11 -12.25
CA ASP A 390 -2.75 24.59 -13.01
C ASP A 390 -1.66 25.20 -12.11
N GLN A 391 -2.02 25.71 -10.95
CA GLN A 391 -1.07 26.29 -9.99
C GLN A 391 -0.35 25.24 -9.13
N ARG A 392 -1.01 24.11 -8.82
CA ARG A 392 -0.53 23.10 -7.87
C ARG A 392 -0.06 21.83 -8.55
N TYR A 393 -0.83 21.35 -9.53
CA TYR A 393 -0.64 20.06 -10.19
C TYR A 393 -0.06 20.19 -11.60
N GLY A 394 -0.03 21.39 -12.19
CA GLY A 394 0.45 21.61 -13.57
C GLY A 394 1.89 21.16 -13.83
N GLN A 395 2.71 21.04 -12.78
CA GLN A 395 4.04 20.45 -12.89
C GLN A 395 4.01 18.92 -13.09
N PHE A 396 2.93 18.26 -12.68
CA PHE A 396 2.77 16.80 -12.77
C PHE A 396 1.97 16.42 -14.01
N TYR A 397 0.90 17.15 -14.32
CA TYR A 397 -0.01 16.83 -15.43
C TYR A 397 -0.89 18.03 -15.84
N ASP A 398 -1.48 17.97 -17.02
CA ASP A 398 -2.65 18.77 -17.37
C ASP A 398 -3.91 18.00 -16.97
N VAL A 399 -4.70 18.55 -16.08
CA VAL A 399 -5.92 17.93 -15.56
C VAL A 399 -6.92 17.59 -16.66
N ARG A 400 -6.94 18.35 -17.76
CA ARG A 400 -7.86 18.12 -18.89
C ARG A 400 -7.53 16.84 -19.66
N GLU A 401 -6.27 16.39 -19.57
CA GLU A 401 -5.79 15.13 -20.16
C GLU A 401 -5.95 13.96 -19.20
N ILE A 402 -6.03 14.23 -17.88
CA ILE A 402 -6.16 13.18 -16.86
C ILE A 402 -7.60 12.77 -16.65
N ILE A 403 -8.50 13.72 -16.36
CA ILE A 403 -9.88 13.42 -15.93
C ILE A 403 -10.66 12.67 -17.02
N ASP A 404 -11.40 11.66 -16.60
CA ASP A 404 -12.27 10.87 -17.46
C ASP A 404 -13.74 11.31 -17.32
N LEU A 405 -14.07 12.42 -17.99
CA LEU A 405 -15.43 12.99 -17.92
C LEU A 405 -16.51 12.09 -18.52
N ASP A 406 -16.15 11.12 -19.37
CA ASP A 406 -17.11 10.15 -19.94
C ASP A 406 -17.51 9.07 -18.91
N ALA A 407 -16.60 8.74 -17.98
CA ALA A 407 -16.84 7.76 -16.92
C ALA A 407 -17.43 8.39 -15.65
N ARG A 408 -17.14 9.69 -15.41
CA ARG A 408 -17.55 10.40 -14.18
C ARG A 408 -18.94 11.03 -14.29
N PRO A 409 -19.67 11.17 -13.17
CA PRO A 409 -20.93 11.91 -13.14
C PRO A 409 -20.69 13.39 -13.46
N ASP A 410 -21.70 14.04 -14.09
CA ASP A 410 -21.63 15.45 -14.48
C ASP A 410 -21.86 16.39 -13.28
N TYR A 411 -20.85 16.56 -12.45
CA TYR A 411 -20.82 17.58 -11.38
C TYR A 411 -20.15 18.89 -11.84
N GLY A 412 -19.84 18.99 -13.14
CA GLY A 412 -19.20 20.15 -13.75
C GLY A 412 -17.71 20.26 -13.43
N VAL A 413 -17.05 21.15 -14.13
CA VAL A 413 -15.64 21.50 -13.95
C VAL A 413 -15.47 23.00 -13.74
N ASN A 414 -14.47 23.39 -12.97
CA ASN A 414 -14.20 24.80 -12.66
C ASN A 414 -12.72 25.13 -12.96
N TRP A 415 -12.36 25.07 -14.24
CA TRP A 415 -11.00 25.33 -14.72
C TRP A 415 -10.76 26.79 -15.17
N GLN A 416 -11.73 27.69 -14.96
CA GLN A 416 -11.63 29.11 -15.37
C GLN A 416 -11.11 30.02 -14.24
#